data_0eff111661f39bc5ed212dd4b6ba0200
#
_entry.id   0eff111661f39bc5ed212dd4b6ba0200
#
_cell.length_a   1.000
_cell.length_b   1.000
_cell.length_c   1.000
_cell.angle_alpha   90.00
_cell.angle_beta   90.00
_cell.angle_gamma   90.00
#
_symmetry.space_group_name_H-M   'P 1'
#
loop_
_entity.id
_entity.type
_entity.pdbx_description
1 polymer ?
#
loop_
_entity_poly.entity_id
_entity_poly.type
_entity_poly.pdbx_seq_one_letter_code
_entity_poly.pdbx_strand_id
1 'polypeptide(L)'
;MAGTWESQNKVLPGAYINIRTNEPLSITPGDRGAVVILQEMTVGEDGQMYTITATEQAYPEKATAEDKKLATEALKKAKTVLIYKLPETHNTEAVNAALTKLKTVQFNTLCYPYDTTPETASANKTAIATWIKAMRDDEGVKCQAVLANHVADSEGIINVSQGVVMSDSTTLTAAETTAWVAGATAGASITTSNTGMTYAGAIDVSPRMTKTEMETAIKAGKFIFKADSAQNVTAVYDINSLTTVTVEKGKMFTKNRVIRTLDNIANDITTIFESNYVGKVNNNDDGRALLKAALVDYFNTLQNMGAIQNFETNDVVITAGTDSDAVLVTAAIQPVDSVEKIYITVNLS
;
A
#
# COMPACT_ATOMS: atom_id res chain seq x y z
N MET A 1 -15.23 -46.92 25.87
CA MET A 1 -15.12 -45.54 26.32
C MET A 1 -14.12 -44.84 25.44
N ALA A 2 -14.59 -43.92 24.59
CA ALA A 2 -13.72 -43.05 23.80
C ALA A 2 -13.38 -41.83 24.68
N GLY A 3 -12.16 -41.67 25.08
CA GLY A 3 -11.67 -40.53 25.86
C GLY A 3 -10.67 -39.72 25.07
N THR A 4 -10.67 -38.40 25.26
CA THR A 4 -9.61 -37.49 24.76
C THR A 4 -8.31 -37.78 25.53
N TRP A 5 -7.16 -37.57 24.87
CA TRP A 5 -5.85 -37.73 25.50
C TRP A 5 -5.03 -36.44 25.36
N GLU A 6 -4.44 -36.04 26.48
CA GLU A 6 -3.47 -34.91 26.52
C GLU A 6 -2.04 -35.43 26.75
N SER A 7 -1.90 -36.67 27.18
CA SER A 7 -0.60 -37.32 27.38
C SER A 7 -0.65 -38.79 26.97
N GLN A 8 0.49 -39.36 26.61
CA GLN A 8 0.61 -40.76 26.22
C GLN A 8 0.62 -41.76 27.39
N ASN A 9 0.25 -41.35 28.60
CA ASN A 9 0.27 -42.12 29.83
C ASN A 9 -0.98 -42.97 30.04
N LYS A 10 -1.55 -43.55 29.00
CA LYS A 10 -2.74 -44.42 29.12
C LYS A 10 -2.34 -45.86 29.43
N VAL A 11 -2.92 -46.44 30.45
CA VAL A 11 -2.58 -47.77 30.93
C VAL A 11 -3.37 -48.87 30.24
N LEU A 12 -4.58 -48.57 29.74
CA LEU A 12 -5.46 -49.55 29.11
C LEU A 12 -5.22 -49.58 27.59
N PRO A 13 -5.16 -50.81 26.98
CA PRO A 13 -5.19 -50.92 25.55
C PRO A 13 -6.48 -50.34 24.96
N GLY A 14 -6.37 -49.48 23.96
CA GLY A 14 -7.50 -48.83 23.30
C GLY A 14 -7.08 -47.77 22.31
N ALA A 15 -8.01 -47.35 21.43
CA ALA A 15 -7.83 -46.22 20.56
C ALA A 15 -8.18 -44.91 21.29
N TYR A 16 -7.24 -44.00 21.40
CA TYR A 16 -7.44 -42.68 21.98
C TYR A 16 -7.39 -41.66 20.86
N ILE A 17 -8.56 -41.14 20.49
CA ILE A 17 -8.71 -40.27 19.31
C ILE A 17 -9.05 -38.85 19.79
N ASN A 18 -8.20 -37.90 19.52
CA ASN A 18 -8.48 -36.49 19.67
C ASN A 18 -8.95 -35.95 18.29
N ILE A 19 -10.24 -35.64 18.23
CA ILE A 19 -10.77 -34.87 17.09
C ILE A 19 -10.56 -33.41 17.48
N ARG A 20 -9.64 -32.73 16.81
CA ARG A 20 -9.51 -31.30 16.91
C ARG A 20 -10.22 -30.72 15.67
N THR A 21 -11.19 -29.87 15.87
CA THR A 21 -11.59 -28.93 14.86
C THR A 21 -10.43 -27.94 14.74
N ASN A 22 -9.72 -27.98 13.62
CA ASN A 22 -8.95 -26.79 13.25
C ASN A 22 -10.01 -25.74 12.99
N GLU A 23 -10.17 -24.80 13.90
CA GLU A 23 -10.88 -23.57 13.57
C GLU A 23 -10.24 -23.01 12.33
N PRO A 24 -11.03 -22.61 11.31
CA PRO A 24 -10.46 -21.95 10.16
C PRO A 24 -9.65 -20.76 10.68
N LEU A 25 -8.38 -20.69 10.32
CA LEU A 25 -7.52 -19.59 10.71
C LEU A 25 -8.19 -18.33 10.18
N SER A 26 -8.66 -17.46 11.07
CA SER A 26 -9.29 -16.22 10.67
C SER A 26 -8.29 -15.41 9.86
N ILE A 27 -8.74 -14.94 8.70
CA ILE A 27 -7.97 -14.03 7.88
C ILE A 27 -7.99 -12.68 8.61
N THR A 28 -6.87 -12.29 9.22
CA THR A 28 -6.72 -10.98 9.82
C THR A 28 -6.16 -10.02 8.79
N PRO A 29 -6.72 -8.79 8.67
CA PRO A 29 -6.13 -7.78 7.79
C PRO A 29 -4.64 -7.60 8.08
N GLY A 30 -3.81 -7.69 7.03
CA GLY A 30 -2.35 -7.67 7.13
C GLY A 30 -1.80 -6.38 7.70
N ASP A 31 -0.61 -6.44 8.26
CA ASP A 31 0.08 -5.26 8.78
C ASP A 31 0.60 -4.40 7.63
N ARG A 32 0.40 -3.08 7.75
CA ARG A 32 0.82 -2.09 6.75
C ARG A 32 1.80 -1.11 7.37
N GLY A 33 2.53 -0.38 6.52
CA GLY A 33 3.43 0.68 6.94
C GLY A 33 4.86 0.51 6.46
N ALA A 34 5.13 -0.43 5.55
CA ALA A 34 6.45 -0.63 4.97
C ALA A 34 6.64 0.20 3.69
N VAL A 35 7.69 1.01 3.66
CA VAL A 35 8.09 1.85 2.52
C VAL A 35 9.47 1.44 2.05
N VAL A 36 9.67 1.28 0.75
CA VAL A 36 10.99 1.17 0.14
C VAL A 36 11.36 2.54 -0.44
N ILE A 37 12.55 3.04 -0.15
CA ILE A 37 13.11 4.25 -0.77
C ILE A 37 14.34 3.85 -1.60
N LEU A 38 14.31 4.14 -2.89
CA LEU A 38 15.46 4.00 -3.78
C LEU A 38 16.25 5.31 -3.74
N GLN A 39 17.35 5.37 -3.00
CA GLN A 39 18.12 6.61 -2.89
C GLN A 39 19.62 6.41 -2.99
N GLU A 40 20.30 7.42 -3.48
CA GLU A 40 21.74 7.59 -3.34
C GLU A 40 22.08 7.95 -1.91
N MET A 41 23.22 7.46 -1.42
CA MET A 41 23.75 7.81 -0.10
C MET A 41 25.25 8.03 -0.21
N THR A 42 25.78 8.93 0.61
CA THR A 42 27.21 9.25 0.65
C THR A 42 28.06 8.12 1.22
N VAL A 43 27.44 7.18 1.94
CA VAL A 43 28.10 6.03 2.58
C VAL A 43 27.27 4.76 2.42
N GLY A 44 27.86 3.62 2.72
CA GLY A 44 27.23 2.31 2.59
C GLY A 44 27.58 1.62 1.27
N GLU A 45 27.16 0.38 1.12
CA GLU A 45 27.41 -0.45 -0.07
C GLU A 45 26.28 -0.33 -1.08
N ASP A 46 26.61 -0.17 -2.36
CA ASP A 46 25.64 -0.13 -3.44
C ASP A 46 24.82 -1.42 -3.52
N GLY A 47 23.52 -1.28 -3.70
CA GLY A 47 22.59 -2.40 -3.74
C GLY A 47 22.27 -3.02 -2.39
N GLN A 48 22.77 -2.48 -1.27
CA GLN A 48 22.43 -2.92 0.08
C GLN A 48 21.11 -2.28 0.53
N MET A 49 20.38 -3.01 1.37
CA MET A 49 19.15 -2.52 2.00
C MET A 49 19.40 -2.24 3.48
N TYR A 50 18.92 -1.09 3.94
CA TYR A 50 19.03 -0.64 5.34
C TYR A 50 17.61 -0.48 5.90
N THR A 51 17.32 -1.16 7.01
CA THR A 51 16.01 -1.13 7.66
C THR A 51 15.98 -0.07 8.75
N ILE A 52 15.06 0.88 8.65
CA ILE A 52 14.90 1.99 9.57
C ILE A 52 13.49 1.96 10.16
N THR A 53 13.41 1.98 11.48
CA THR A 53 12.16 2.08 12.23
C THR A 53 12.27 3.23 13.25
N ALA A 54 11.20 3.51 13.97
CA ALA A 54 11.24 4.50 15.06
C ALA A 54 12.22 4.13 16.19
N THR A 55 12.41 2.83 16.43
CA THR A 55 13.23 2.30 17.53
C THR A 55 14.60 1.79 17.08
N GLU A 56 14.71 1.34 15.83
CA GLU A 56 15.94 0.79 15.25
C GLU A 56 16.32 1.59 14.00
N GLN A 57 17.50 2.18 14.00
CA GLN A 57 17.99 3.00 12.89
C GLN A 57 19.31 2.41 12.37
N ALA A 58 19.18 1.33 11.59
CA ALA A 58 20.31 0.60 11.02
C ALA A 58 20.91 1.32 9.79
N TYR A 59 21.22 2.61 9.92
CA TYR A 59 21.96 3.34 8.87
C TYR A 59 23.40 2.84 8.77
N PRO A 60 24.03 2.95 7.58
CA PRO A 60 25.45 2.72 7.47
C PRO A 60 26.23 3.70 8.39
N GLU A 61 27.39 3.24 8.86
CA GLU A 61 28.25 4.07 9.70
C GLU A 61 28.59 5.39 8.98
N LYS A 62 28.54 6.50 9.70
CA LYS A 62 28.77 7.87 9.20
C LYS A 62 27.73 8.42 8.22
N ALA A 63 26.51 7.82 8.16
CA ALA A 63 25.43 8.39 7.38
C ALA A 63 25.12 9.83 7.82
N THR A 64 25.10 10.74 6.86
CA THR A 64 24.87 12.17 7.07
C THR A 64 23.40 12.50 7.37
N ALA A 65 23.11 13.74 7.74
CA ALA A 65 21.73 14.21 7.90
C ALA A 65 20.95 14.14 6.57
N GLU A 66 21.62 14.41 5.44
CA GLU A 66 21.03 14.32 4.12
C GLU A 66 20.68 12.86 3.73
N ASP A 67 21.55 11.90 4.04
CA ASP A 67 21.26 10.47 3.82
C ASP A 67 20.02 10.00 4.60
N LYS A 68 19.73 10.61 5.76
CA LYS A 68 18.63 10.25 6.65
C LYS A 68 17.33 11.01 6.39
N LYS A 69 17.38 12.11 5.67
CA LYS A 69 16.30 13.07 5.46
C LYS A 69 15.02 12.42 4.95
N LEU A 70 15.13 11.65 3.84
CA LEU A 70 13.97 11.03 3.19
C LEU A 70 13.32 9.95 4.07
N ALA A 71 14.14 9.13 4.75
CA ALA A 71 13.61 8.15 5.69
C ALA A 71 12.93 8.83 6.89
N THR A 72 13.47 9.95 7.37
CA THR A 72 12.85 10.75 8.44
C THR A 72 11.47 11.28 8.00
N GLU A 73 11.36 11.78 6.77
CA GLU A 73 10.08 12.24 6.24
C GLU A 73 9.06 11.10 6.10
N ALA A 74 9.48 9.94 5.60
CA ALA A 74 8.62 8.77 5.47
C ALA A 74 8.16 8.23 6.83
N LEU A 75 9.06 8.16 7.81
CA LEU A 75 8.77 7.68 9.19
C LEU A 75 7.80 8.56 9.97
N LYS A 76 7.50 9.78 9.53
CA LYS A 76 6.43 10.59 10.14
C LYS A 76 5.08 9.86 10.10
N LYS A 77 4.91 8.88 9.20
CA LYS A 77 3.67 8.12 8.99
C LYS A 77 3.90 6.62 8.78
N ALA A 78 5.02 6.20 8.22
CA ALA A 78 5.37 4.79 8.04
C ALA A 78 5.81 4.13 9.36
N LYS A 79 5.70 2.81 9.44
CA LYS A 79 6.25 2.00 10.53
C LYS A 79 7.69 1.60 10.26
N THR A 80 7.98 1.24 9.02
CA THR A 80 9.29 0.73 8.57
C THR A 80 9.65 1.37 7.24
N VAL A 81 10.88 1.82 7.14
CA VAL A 81 11.48 2.29 5.89
C VAL A 81 12.65 1.38 5.54
N LEU A 82 12.64 0.88 4.33
CA LEU A 82 13.71 0.09 3.73
C LEU A 82 14.43 0.98 2.70
N ILE A 83 15.63 1.44 3.02
CA ILE A 83 16.43 2.22 2.08
C ILE A 83 17.23 1.24 1.22
N TYR A 84 16.97 1.24 -0.08
CA TYR A 84 17.83 0.59 -1.05
C TYR A 84 18.84 1.60 -1.56
N LYS A 85 20.11 1.39 -1.24
CA LYS A 85 21.19 2.30 -1.67
C LYS A 85 21.46 2.12 -3.16
N LEU A 86 21.18 3.15 -3.92
CA LEU A 86 21.61 3.28 -5.32
C LEU A 86 23.07 3.75 -5.39
N PRO A 87 23.80 3.39 -6.46
CA PRO A 87 25.09 4.00 -6.77
C PRO A 87 24.96 5.53 -6.91
N GLU A 88 25.99 6.27 -6.59
CA GLU A 88 26.06 7.70 -6.87
C GLU A 88 25.94 7.94 -8.39
N THR A 89 25.09 8.90 -8.77
CA THR A 89 24.73 9.14 -10.19
C THR A 89 24.18 7.88 -10.90
N HIS A 90 23.26 7.19 -10.24
CA HIS A 90 22.66 5.95 -10.73
C HIS A 90 21.99 6.09 -12.10
N ASN A 91 22.03 5.03 -12.88
CA ASN A 91 21.40 4.89 -14.17
C ASN A 91 20.17 3.94 -14.13
N THR A 92 19.55 3.71 -15.27
CA THR A 92 18.39 2.81 -15.37
C THR A 92 18.74 1.35 -15.09
N GLU A 93 19.97 0.91 -15.35
CA GLU A 93 20.43 -0.44 -15.04
C GLU A 93 20.46 -0.67 -13.52
N ALA A 94 20.99 0.29 -12.76
CA ALA A 94 20.99 0.23 -11.30
C ALA A 94 19.57 0.19 -10.71
N VAL A 95 18.63 0.97 -11.26
CA VAL A 95 17.22 0.92 -10.87
C VAL A 95 16.61 -0.42 -11.20
N ASN A 96 16.82 -0.98 -12.38
CA ASN A 96 16.32 -2.31 -12.76
C ASN A 96 16.89 -3.43 -11.87
N ALA A 97 18.15 -3.35 -11.47
CA ALA A 97 18.74 -4.26 -10.50
C ALA A 97 18.04 -4.17 -9.13
N ALA A 98 17.74 -2.95 -8.67
CA ALA A 98 16.95 -2.74 -7.46
C ALA A 98 15.56 -3.37 -7.57
N LEU A 99 14.83 -3.09 -8.65
CA LEU A 99 13.49 -3.63 -8.89
C LEU A 99 13.48 -5.17 -8.93
N THR A 100 14.52 -5.78 -9.49
CA THR A 100 14.68 -7.23 -9.50
C THR A 100 14.83 -7.79 -8.08
N LYS A 101 15.63 -7.15 -7.25
CA LYS A 101 15.83 -7.55 -5.84
C LYS A 101 14.55 -7.36 -5.01
N LEU A 102 13.76 -6.33 -5.32
CA LEU A 102 12.51 -6.01 -4.62
C LEU A 102 11.36 -6.98 -4.91
N LYS A 103 11.45 -7.84 -5.91
CA LYS A 103 10.43 -8.90 -6.15
C LYS A 103 10.23 -9.84 -4.97
N THR A 104 11.24 -10.01 -4.13
CA THR A 104 11.20 -10.90 -2.96
C THR A 104 11.03 -10.16 -1.63
N VAL A 105 10.79 -8.85 -1.67
CA VAL A 105 10.66 -8.00 -0.48
C VAL A 105 9.21 -7.56 -0.34
N GLN A 106 8.65 -7.73 0.85
CA GLN A 106 7.29 -7.25 1.14
C GLN A 106 7.30 -5.78 1.54
N PHE A 107 6.55 -4.96 0.83
CA PHE A 107 6.35 -3.54 1.12
C PHE A 107 5.00 -3.04 0.57
N ASN A 108 4.55 -1.88 1.04
CA ASN A 108 3.31 -1.27 0.58
C ASN A 108 3.54 -0.22 -0.50
N THR A 109 4.56 0.62 -0.33
CA THR A 109 4.88 1.69 -1.26
C THR A 109 6.36 1.76 -1.58
N LEU A 110 6.67 2.07 -2.83
CA LEU A 110 8.01 2.37 -3.33
C LEU A 110 8.13 3.87 -3.56
N CYS A 111 9.19 4.48 -3.08
CA CYS A 111 9.52 5.89 -3.29
C CYS A 111 10.77 6.01 -4.16
N TYR A 112 10.69 6.82 -5.22
CA TYR A 112 11.84 7.20 -6.03
C TYR A 112 11.94 8.74 -6.04
N PRO A 113 12.78 9.32 -5.16
CA PRO A 113 12.80 10.74 -4.83
C PRO A 113 13.62 11.59 -5.81
N TYR A 114 13.48 11.33 -7.10
CA TYR A 114 14.19 12.05 -8.18
C TYR A 114 13.20 12.56 -9.22
N ASP A 115 13.45 13.72 -9.78
CA ASP A 115 12.59 14.32 -10.80
C ASP A 115 13.30 14.46 -12.15
N THR A 116 14.28 15.35 -12.25
CA THR A 116 15.04 15.62 -13.49
C THR A 116 16.50 15.21 -13.37
N THR A 117 17.00 15.03 -12.18
CA THR A 117 18.37 14.62 -11.88
C THR A 117 18.32 13.28 -11.14
N PRO A 118 19.11 12.26 -11.54
CA PRO A 118 20.00 12.26 -12.73
C PRO A 118 19.23 12.39 -14.05
N GLU A 119 19.91 12.66 -15.15
CA GLU A 119 19.29 12.82 -16.48
C GLU A 119 18.41 11.61 -16.88
N THR A 120 18.75 10.43 -16.38
CA THR A 120 17.98 9.19 -16.55
C THR A 120 16.71 9.11 -15.70
N ALA A 121 16.43 10.07 -14.82
CA ALA A 121 15.31 10.00 -13.86
C ALA A 121 13.94 9.78 -14.54
N SER A 122 13.70 10.37 -15.70
CA SER A 122 12.47 10.17 -16.47
C SER A 122 12.32 8.72 -16.94
N ALA A 123 13.40 8.13 -17.48
CA ALA A 123 13.42 6.73 -17.90
C ALA A 123 13.26 5.79 -16.68
N ASN A 124 13.89 6.11 -15.57
CA ASN A 124 13.79 5.35 -14.32
C ASN A 124 12.35 5.34 -13.77
N LYS A 125 11.67 6.50 -13.79
CA LYS A 125 10.25 6.58 -13.39
C LYS A 125 9.35 5.73 -14.29
N THR A 126 9.62 5.72 -15.59
CA THR A 126 8.89 4.86 -16.55
C THR A 126 9.15 3.37 -16.28
N ALA A 127 10.41 2.99 -16.01
CA ALA A 127 10.75 1.61 -15.67
C ALA A 127 10.06 1.17 -14.37
N ILE A 128 10.05 2.03 -13.35
CA ILE A 128 9.33 1.77 -12.08
C ILE A 128 7.83 1.61 -12.32
N ALA A 129 7.20 2.51 -13.09
CA ALA A 129 5.77 2.43 -13.37
C ALA A 129 5.40 1.14 -14.11
N THR A 130 6.21 0.73 -15.09
CA THR A 130 6.06 -0.53 -15.82
C THR A 130 6.21 -1.74 -14.89
N TRP A 131 7.21 -1.70 -14.01
CA TRP A 131 7.46 -2.76 -13.03
C TRP A 131 6.31 -2.88 -12.02
N ILE A 132 5.80 -1.77 -11.48
CA ILE A 132 4.63 -1.77 -10.58
C ILE A 132 3.43 -2.40 -11.27
N LYS A 133 3.20 -2.07 -12.55
CA LYS A 133 2.12 -2.70 -13.32
C LYS A 133 2.30 -4.20 -13.43
N ALA A 134 3.50 -4.69 -13.76
CA ALA A 134 3.80 -6.12 -13.85
C ALA A 134 3.64 -6.82 -12.50
N MET A 135 4.11 -6.22 -11.38
CA MET A 135 3.89 -6.76 -10.04
C MET A 135 2.40 -6.92 -9.72
N ARG A 136 1.58 -5.93 -10.07
CA ARG A 136 0.14 -5.94 -9.80
C ARG A 136 -0.65 -6.89 -10.69
N ASP A 137 -0.31 -6.97 -11.98
CA ASP A 137 -1.09 -7.69 -12.99
C ASP A 137 -0.58 -9.13 -13.21
N ASP A 138 0.75 -9.33 -13.23
CA ASP A 138 1.37 -10.62 -13.58
C ASP A 138 1.79 -11.42 -12.34
N GLU A 139 2.42 -10.76 -11.33
CA GLU A 139 2.91 -11.44 -10.12
C GLU A 139 1.85 -11.49 -9.00
N GLY A 140 0.72 -10.79 -9.15
CA GLY A 140 -0.36 -10.75 -8.15
C GLY A 140 -0.04 -9.96 -6.87
N VAL A 141 1.15 -9.37 -6.75
CA VAL A 141 1.58 -8.58 -5.58
C VAL A 141 1.12 -7.14 -5.74
N LYS A 142 0.26 -6.67 -4.84
CA LYS A 142 -0.33 -5.33 -4.92
C LYS A 142 0.49 -4.34 -4.09
N CYS A 143 1.20 -3.44 -4.79
CA CYS A 143 1.95 -2.34 -4.22
C CYS A 143 1.77 -1.07 -5.07
N GLN A 144 2.16 0.09 -4.56
CA GLN A 144 2.12 1.36 -5.28
C GLN A 144 3.50 2.01 -5.30
N ALA A 145 3.79 2.85 -6.32
CA ALA A 145 4.95 3.73 -6.30
C ALA A 145 4.54 5.20 -6.21
N VAL A 146 5.36 5.99 -5.54
CA VAL A 146 5.22 7.44 -5.41
C VAL A 146 6.36 8.10 -6.17
N LEU A 147 6.00 8.82 -7.23
CA LEU A 147 6.92 9.43 -8.18
C LEU A 147 6.63 10.93 -8.31
N ALA A 148 7.68 11.73 -8.55
CA ALA A 148 7.52 13.16 -8.76
C ALA A 148 7.27 13.47 -10.25
N ASN A 149 6.27 14.32 -10.54
CA ASN A 149 6.00 14.85 -11.88
C ASN A 149 5.95 13.76 -12.98
N HIS A 150 5.33 12.61 -12.68
CA HIS A 150 5.26 11.49 -13.62
C HIS A 150 3.80 11.11 -13.91
N VAL A 151 3.37 11.36 -15.14
CA VAL A 151 2.02 11.00 -15.62
C VAL A 151 2.04 9.55 -16.10
N ALA A 152 1.48 8.65 -15.29
CA ALA A 152 1.46 7.20 -15.59
C ALA A 152 0.07 6.67 -15.95
N ASP A 153 -1.00 7.44 -15.67
CA ASP A 153 -2.40 7.00 -15.84
C ASP A 153 -2.66 5.61 -15.24
N SER A 154 -2.26 5.43 -13.99
CA SER A 154 -2.31 4.16 -13.29
C SER A 154 -2.69 4.32 -11.82
N GLU A 155 -3.53 3.41 -11.31
CA GLU A 155 -3.87 3.32 -9.89
C GLU A 155 -2.69 2.90 -9.01
N GLY A 156 -1.68 2.24 -9.60
CA GLY A 156 -0.45 1.84 -8.91
C GLY A 156 0.55 2.96 -8.73
N ILE A 157 0.33 4.15 -9.32
CA ILE A 157 1.29 5.27 -9.27
C ILE A 157 0.64 6.51 -8.66
N ILE A 158 1.30 7.09 -7.67
CA ILE A 158 0.93 8.39 -7.08
C ILE A 158 1.89 9.44 -7.63
N ASN A 159 1.34 10.46 -8.31
CA ASN A 159 2.11 11.51 -8.97
C ASN A 159 2.17 12.77 -8.11
N VAL A 160 3.24 12.98 -7.38
CA VAL A 160 3.47 14.17 -6.55
C VAL A 160 4.02 15.30 -7.41
N SER A 161 3.37 16.47 -7.40
CA SER A 161 3.79 17.58 -8.26
C SER A 161 4.12 18.88 -7.51
N GLN A 162 4.25 18.81 -6.19
CA GLN A 162 4.46 20.00 -5.36
C GLN A 162 5.39 19.69 -4.20
N GLY A 163 6.26 20.65 -3.89
CA GLY A 163 7.12 20.63 -2.72
C GLY A 163 6.49 21.34 -1.52
N VAL A 164 7.20 21.35 -0.40
CA VAL A 164 6.79 22.03 0.82
C VAL A 164 7.94 22.84 1.42
N VAL A 165 7.62 23.92 2.14
CA VAL A 165 8.56 24.68 2.93
C VAL A 165 8.42 24.26 4.38
N MET A 166 9.53 23.87 5.00
CA MET A 166 9.58 23.41 6.38
C MET A 166 9.74 24.59 7.36
N SER A 167 9.44 24.37 8.63
CA SER A 167 9.53 25.38 9.69
C SER A 167 10.95 25.89 9.95
N ASP A 168 11.97 25.15 9.55
CA ASP A 168 13.38 25.58 9.56
C ASP A 168 13.80 26.36 8.31
N SER A 169 12.84 26.71 7.45
CA SER A 169 13.03 27.40 6.16
C SER A 169 13.67 26.54 5.07
N THR A 170 13.91 25.26 5.28
CA THR A 170 14.29 24.34 4.20
C THR A 170 13.11 24.12 3.26
N THR A 171 13.39 23.99 1.97
CA THR A 171 12.37 23.64 0.99
C THR A 171 12.62 22.22 0.51
N LEU A 172 11.63 21.35 0.71
CA LEU A 172 11.60 20.03 0.09
C LEU A 172 10.98 20.14 -1.29
N THR A 173 11.67 19.64 -2.30
CA THR A 173 11.17 19.58 -3.68
C THR A 173 10.01 18.60 -3.82
N ALA A 174 9.30 18.61 -4.96
CA ALA A 174 8.29 17.60 -5.26
C ALA A 174 8.87 16.17 -5.19
N ALA A 175 10.13 15.99 -5.61
CA ALA A 175 10.83 14.72 -5.53
C ALA A 175 11.05 14.26 -4.09
N GLU A 176 11.51 15.12 -3.21
CA GLU A 176 11.76 14.80 -1.80
C GLU A 176 10.47 14.58 -1.01
N THR A 177 9.38 15.31 -1.34
CA THR A 177 8.07 15.11 -0.69
C THR A 177 7.43 13.77 -1.04
N THR A 178 7.89 13.06 -2.09
CA THR A 178 7.46 11.68 -2.39
C THR A 178 7.70 10.74 -1.22
N ALA A 179 8.74 10.96 -0.43
CA ALA A 179 9.04 10.14 0.75
C ALA A 179 7.94 10.25 1.83
N TRP A 180 7.48 11.47 2.13
CA TRP A 180 6.36 11.66 3.06
C TRP A 180 5.06 11.05 2.51
N VAL A 181 4.75 11.26 1.23
CA VAL A 181 3.54 10.71 0.59
C VAL A 181 3.57 9.18 0.59
N ALA A 182 4.74 8.56 0.34
CA ALA A 182 4.92 7.12 0.44
C ALA A 182 4.68 6.63 1.87
N GLY A 183 5.25 7.32 2.86
CA GLY A 183 5.01 7.03 4.28
C GLY A 183 3.55 7.15 4.68
N ALA A 184 2.89 8.24 4.26
CA ALA A 184 1.47 8.48 4.53
C ALA A 184 0.58 7.42 3.87
N THR A 185 0.91 6.99 2.64
CA THR A 185 0.14 5.97 1.92
C THR A 185 0.34 4.58 2.51
N ALA A 186 1.56 4.20 2.87
CA ALA A 186 1.85 2.92 3.50
C ALA A 186 1.27 2.83 4.91
N GLY A 187 1.44 3.89 5.72
CA GLY A 187 1.02 3.92 7.13
C GLY A 187 -0.47 4.17 7.35
N ALA A 188 -1.20 4.63 6.34
CA ALA A 188 -2.63 4.85 6.46
C ALA A 188 -3.38 3.51 6.61
N SER A 189 -4.35 3.49 7.54
CA SER A 189 -5.31 2.39 7.63
C SER A 189 -6.13 2.25 6.33
N ILE A 190 -6.60 1.05 6.05
CA ILE A 190 -7.52 0.77 4.94
C ILE A 190 -8.85 1.56 5.06
N THR A 191 -9.17 2.05 6.24
CA THR A 191 -10.39 2.83 6.51
C THR A 191 -10.18 4.34 6.46
N THR A 192 -8.94 4.82 6.25
CA THR A 192 -8.58 6.24 6.36
C THR A 192 -8.14 6.81 5.02
N SER A 193 -8.61 8.01 4.66
CA SER A 193 -8.09 8.81 3.54
C SER A 193 -7.00 9.76 4.02
N ASN A 194 -6.00 10.01 3.19
CA ASN A 194 -4.99 11.05 3.44
C ASN A 194 -5.49 12.44 3.00
N THR A 195 -6.70 12.59 2.46
CA THR A 195 -7.30 13.90 2.18
C THR A 195 -7.39 14.73 3.45
N GLY A 196 -6.83 15.94 3.43
CA GLY A 196 -6.77 16.81 4.61
C GLY A 196 -5.71 16.43 5.64
N MET A 197 -4.90 15.39 5.41
CA MET A 197 -3.85 14.98 6.34
C MET A 197 -2.75 16.05 6.41
N THR A 198 -2.40 16.44 7.63
CA THR A 198 -1.36 17.46 7.88
C THR A 198 0.04 16.89 7.66
N TYR A 199 0.84 17.65 6.93
CA TYR A 199 2.27 17.42 6.77
C TYR A 199 3.02 18.04 7.95
N ALA A 200 3.31 17.26 8.97
CA ALA A 200 3.95 17.76 10.19
C ALA A 200 5.33 18.40 9.91
N GLY A 201 5.52 19.61 10.40
CA GLY A 201 6.75 20.39 10.24
C GLY A 201 6.77 21.26 8.97
N ALA A 202 5.86 21.10 8.03
CA ALA A 202 5.70 22.00 6.90
C ALA A 202 4.82 23.20 7.26
N ILE A 203 5.20 24.40 6.77
CA ILE A 203 4.50 25.66 7.03
C ILE A 203 3.96 26.31 5.76
N ASP A 204 4.45 25.91 4.59
CA ASP A 204 4.01 26.40 3.29
C ASP A 204 4.23 25.37 2.19
N VAL A 205 3.75 25.66 0.99
CA VAL A 205 3.87 24.83 -0.20
C VAL A 205 4.66 25.56 -1.30
N SER A 206 5.37 24.80 -2.13
CA SER A 206 6.17 25.36 -3.21
C SER A 206 6.00 24.54 -4.51
N PRO A 207 5.49 25.16 -5.61
CA PRO A 207 4.90 26.49 -5.68
C PRO A 207 3.52 26.56 -5.02
N ARG A 208 3.08 27.75 -4.60
CA ARG A 208 1.67 27.97 -4.23
C ARG A 208 0.79 27.94 -5.49
N MET A 209 -0.37 27.33 -5.38
CA MET A 209 -1.34 27.20 -6.47
C MET A 209 -2.63 27.95 -6.14
N THR A 210 -3.21 28.59 -7.14
CA THR A 210 -4.58 29.10 -7.09
C THR A 210 -5.60 27.97 -7.06
N LYS A 211 -6.84 28.26 -6.71
CA LYS A 211 -7.93 27.26 -6.73
C LYS A 211 -8.06 26.58 -8.10
N THR A 212 -8.00 27.35 -9.19
CA THR A 212 -8.13 26.83 -10.56
C THR A 212 -6.95 25.92 -10.95
N GLU A 213 -5.73 26.27 -10.52
CA GLU A 213 -4.56 25.43 -10.74
C GLU A 213 -4.64 24.12 -9.95
N MET A 214 -5.09 24.18 -8.68
CA MET A 214 -5.32 22.97 -7.87
C MET A 214 -6.38 22.06 -8.52
N GLU A 215 -7.49 22.61 -8.99
CA GLU A 215 -8.55 21.83 -9.69
C GLU A 215 -8.00 21.17 -10.97
N THR A 216 -7.17 21.89 -11.72
CA THR A 216 -6.52 21.37 -12.93
C THR A 216 -5.54 20.26 -12.60
N ALA A 217 -4.71 20.44 -11.56
CA ALA A 217 -3.77 19.43 -11.09
C ALA A 217 -4.48 18.14 -10.64
N ILE A 218 -5.56 18.26 -9.87
CA ILE A 218 -6.36 17.11 -9.42
C ILE A 218 -6.99 16.37 -10.60
N LYS A 219 -7.53 17.08 -11.59
CA LYS A 219 -8.08 16.46 -12.82
C LYS A 219 -7.01 15.73 -13.63
N ALA A 220 -5.75 16.17 -13.53
CA ALA A 220 -4.60 15.53 -14.16
C ALA A 220 -3.96 14.42 -13.29
N GLY A 221 -4.65 13.95 -12.23
CA GLY A 221 -4.16 12.85 -11.37
C GLY A 221 -2.93 13.22 -10.55
N LYS A 222 -2.77 14.50 -10.17
CA LYS A 222 -1.63 14.98 -9.39
C LYS A 222 -1.97 15.05 -7.92
N PHE A 223 -1.11 14.49 -7.08
CA PHE A 223 -1.16 14.65 -5.63
C PHE A 223 -0.50 15.99 -5.27
N ILE A 224 -1.24 16.85 -4.59
CA ILE A 224 -0.82 18.20 -4.23
C ILE A 224 -1.15 18.54 -2.79
N PHE A 225 -0.48 19.57 -2.29
CA PHE A 225 -0.67 20.13 -0.96
C PHE A 225 -1.28 21.54 -1.03
N LYS A 226 -1.83 22.00 0.09
CA LYS A 226 -2.23 23.39 0.31
C LYS A 226 -1.81 23.84 1.69
N ALA A 227 -1.45 25.10 1.84
CA ALA A 227 -1.27 25.77 3.11
C ALA A 227 -2.50 26.61 3.44
N ASP A 228 -2.93 26.61 4.71
CA ASP A 228 -3.96 27.51 5.21
C ASP A 228 -3.36 28.81 5.80
N SER A 229 -4.22 29.71 6.28
CA SER A 229 -3.78 30.97 6.92
C SER A 229 -3.06 30.78 8.25
N ALA A 230 -3.20 29.61 8.88
CA ALA A 230 -2.50 29.22 10.10
C ALA A 230 -1.20 28.47 9.83
N GLN A 231 -0.74 28.45 8.57
CA GLN A 231 0.46 27.75 8.13
C GLN A 231 0.40 26.22 8.30
N ASN A 232 -0.80 25.63 8.31
CA ASN A 232 -0.92 24.19 8.27
C ASN A 232 -0.89 23.74 6.81
N VAL A 233 0.05 22.87 6.47
CA VAL A 233 0.13 22.23 5.16
C VAL A 233 -0.62 20.92 5.19
N THR A 234 -1.55 20.73 4.26
CA THR A 234 -2.38 19.52 4.18
C THR A 234 -2.44 18.96 2.77
N ALA A 235 -2.55 17.63 2.64
CA ALA A 235 -2.84 16.99 1.37
C ALA A 235 -4.23 17.41 0.89
N VAL A 236 -4.34 17.86 -0.36
CA VAL A 236 -5.61 18.35 -0.91
C VAL A 236 -6.57 17.19 -1.20
N TYR A 237 -6.05 16.12 -1.80
CA TYR A 237 -6.86 14.99 -2.23
C TYR A 237 -6.03 13.71 -2.30
N ASP A 238 -6.51 12.61 -1.69
CA ASP A 238 -5.80 11.31 -1.67
C ASP A 238 -6.10 10.51 -2.94
N ILE A 239 -5.46 10.91 -4.02
CA ILE A 239 -5.64 10.32 -5.37
C ILE A 239 -4.33 9.78 -5.94
N ASN A 240 -4.46 8.84 -6.86
CA ASN A 240 -3.37 8.35 -7.70
C ASN A 240 -3.38 9.02 -9.09
N SER A 241 -2.52 8.57 -9.98
CA SER A 241 -2.36 9.16 -11.31
C SER A 241 -3.37 8.68 -12.36
N LEU A 242 -4.30 7.79 -12.00
CA LEU A 242 -5.33 7.29 -12.92
C LEU A 242 -6.30 8.41 -13.29
N THR A 243 -6.42 8.69 -14.57
CA THR A 243 -7.34 9.69 -15.15
C THR A 243 -8.30 9.07 -16.15
N THR A 244 -7.89 8.02 -16.81
CA THR A 244 -8.72 7.27 -17.78
C THR A 244 -9.62 6.27 -17.05
N VAL A 245 -10.91 6.55 -17.00
CA VAL A 245 -11.91 5.68 -16.38
C VAL A 245 -12.51 4.75 -17.42
N THR A 246 -12.54 3.46 -17.12
CA THR A 246 -13.13 2.41 -17.97
C THR A 246 -14.28 1.71 -17.24
N VAL A 247 -14.96 0.79 -17.92
CA VAL A 247 -16.01 -0.04 -17.30
C VAL A 247 -15.42 -0.94 -16.20
N GLU A 248 -14.20 -1.44 -16.38
CA GLU A 248 -13.50 -2.31 -15.44
C GLU A 248 -12.84 -1.52 -14.28
N LYS A 249 -12.32 -0.33 -14.60
CA LYS A 249 -11.69 0.58 -13.64
C LYS A 249 -12.49 1.89 -13.55
N GLY A 250 -13.56 1.84 -12.75
CA GLY A 250 -14.44 2.98 -12.52
C GLY A 250 -13.75 4.10 -11.72
N LYS A 251 -14.44 5.24 -11.55
CA LYS A 251 -13.92 6.42 -10.86
C LYS A 251 -13.39 6.14 -9.44
N MET A 252 -13.87 5.12 -8.77
CA MET A 252 -13.38 4.74 -7.44
C MET A 252 -11.89 4.35 -7.44
N PHE A 253 -11.40 3.81 -8.55
CA PHE A 253 -9.98 3.43 -8.70
C PHE A 253 -9.01 4.64 -8.72
N THR A 254 -9.50 5.86 -8.87
CA THR A 254 -8.67 7.06 -8.74
C THR A 254 -8.33 7.41 -7.27
N LYS A 255 -8.96 6.74 -6.30
CA LYS A 255 -8.84 7.01 -4.87
C LYS A 255 -7.84 6.06 -4.19
N ASN A 256 -6.80 6.61 -3.58
CA ASN A 256 -5.82 5.80 -2.88
C ASN A 256 -6.40 5.02 -1.70
N ARG A 257 -7.41 5.55 -0.99
CA ARG A 257 -8.10 4.81 0.06
C ARG A 257 -8.74 3.53 -0.49
N VAL A 258 -9.44 3.61 -1.61
CA VAL A 258 -10.08 2.46 -2.27
C VAL A 258 -9.04 1.46 -2.74
N ILE A 259 -7.98 1.94 -3.42
CA ILE A 259 -6.88 1.07 -3.87
C ILE A 259 -6.21 0.39 -2.68
N ARG A 260 -5.95 1.10 -1.58
CA ARG A 260 -5.40 0.53 -0.34
C ARG A 260 -6.24 -0.63 0.20
N THR A 261 -7.58 -0.47 0.21
CA THR A 261 -8.50 -1.53 0.64
C THR A 261 -8.43 -2.73 -0.30
N LEU A 262 -8.48 -2.51 -1.62
CA LEU A 262 -8.44 -3.58 -2.61
C LEU A 262 -7.08 -4.30 -2.63
N ASP A 263 -5.99 -3.56 -2.54
CA ASP A 263 -4.63 -4.11 -2.49
C ASP A 263 -4.42 -4.95 -1.22
N ASN A 264 -4.93 -4.48 -0.08
CA ASN A 264 -4.85 -5.23 1.17
C ASN A 264 -5.63 -6.55 1.06
N ILE A 265 -6.87 -6.49 0.56
CA ILE A 265 -7.69 -7.69 0.33
C ILE A 265 -6.95 -8.71 -0.54
N ALA A 266 -6.40 -8.26 -1.67
CA ALA A 266 -5.69 -9.16 -2.57
C ALA A 266 -4.46 -9.80 -1.90
N ASN A 267 -3.62 -9.01 -1.24
CA ASN A 267 -2.41 -9.49 -0.58
C ASN A 267 -2.73 -10.42 0.62
N ASP A 268 -3.73 -10.08 1.44
CA ASP A 268 -4.15 -10.89 2.58
C ASP A 268 -4.69 -12.26 2.13
N ILE A 269 -5.59 -12.26 1.12
CA ILE A 269 -6.16 -13.50 0.59
C ILE A 269 -5.06 -14.38 0.02
N THR A 270 -4.13 -13.82 -0.79
CA THR A 270 -3.01 -14.59 -1.36
C THR A 270 -2.15 -15.20 -0.26
N THR A 271 -1.71 -14.40 0.72
CA THR A 271 -0.84 -14.85 1.81
C THR A 271 -1.49 -15.97 2.63
N ILE A 272 -2.77 -15.84 2.95
CA ILE A 272 -3.48 -16.79 3.80
C ILE A 272 -3.88 -18.03 3.02
N PHE A 273 -4.27 -17.87 1.77
CA PHE A 273 -4.58 -18.99 0.91
C PHE A 273 -3.35 -19.89 0.73
N GLU A 274 -2.19 -19.33 0.41
CA GLU A 274 -0.93 -20.08 0.30
C GLU A 274 -0.52 -20.73 1.60
N SER A 275 -0.65 -20.01 2.72
CA SER A 275 -0.22 -20.51 4.03
C SER A 275 -1.11 -21.63 4.57
N ASN A 276 -2.42 -21.60 4.34
CA ASN A 276 -3.38 -22.40 5.07
C ASN A 276 -4.22 -23.36 4.23
N TYR A 277 -4.36 -23.12 2.94
CA TYR A 277 -5.25 -23.90 2.06
C TYR A 277 -4.50 -24.70 1.00
N VAL A 278 -3.48 -24.12 0.35
CA VAL A 278 -2.75 -24.81 -0.73
C VAL A 278 -2.07 -26.07 -0.21
N GLY A 279 -2.45 -27.22 -0.81
CA GLY A 279 -1.93 -28.54 -0.44
C GLY A 279 -2.39 -29.07 0.93
N LYS A 280 -3.27 -28.36 1.64
CA LYS A 280 -3.74 -28.73 3.01
C LYS A 280 -5.21 -29.04 3.09
N VAL A 281 -6.03 -28.46 2.20
CA VAL A 281 -7.48 -28.63 2.17
C VAL A 281 -7.87 -29.39 0.90
N ASN A 282 -8.76 -30.38 1.03
CA ASN A 282 -9.22 -31.14 -0.11
C ASN A 282 -10.14 -30.30 -0.99
N ASN A 283 -10.02 -30.44 -2.32
CA ASN A 283 -10.93 -29.80 -3.26
C ASN A 283 -12.21 -30.63 -3.44
N ASN A 284 -13.04 -30.65 -2.40
CA ASN A 284 -14.38 -31.23 -2.39
C ASN A 284 -15.39 -30.20 -1.85
N ASP A 285 -16.65 -30.54 -1.73
CA ASP A 285 -17.69 -29.63 -1.25
C ASP A 285 -17.41 -29.11 0.15
N ASP A 286 -16.91 -29.95 1.05
CA ASP A 286 -16.57 -29.57 2.43
C ASP A 286 -15.37 -28.59 2.45
N GLY A 287 -14.33 -28.86 1.68
CA GLY A 287 -13.17 -27.98 1.58
C GLY A 287 -13.51 -26.61 0.97
N ARG A 288 -14.36 -26.58 -0.05
CA ARG A 288 -14.86 -25.33 -0.63
C ARG A 288 -15.77 -24.58 0.34
N ALA A 289 -16.59 -25.28 1.12
CA ALA A 289 -17.41 -24.66 2.17
C ALA A 289 -16.55 -24.05 3.27
N LEU A 290 -15.45 -24.72 3.67
CA LEU A 290 -14.50 -24.20 4.64
C LEU A 290 -13.81 -22.91 4.13
N LEU A 291 -13.36 -22.89 2.88
CA LEU A 291 -12.78 -21.70 2.25
C LEU A 291 -13.81 -20.56 2.19
N LYS A 292 -15.07 -20.87 1.81
CA LYS A 292 -16.14 -19.87 1.78
C LYS A 292 -16.36 -19.26 3.15
N ALA A 293 -16.43 -20.08 4.21
CA ALA A 293 -16.62 -19.59 5.57
C ALA A 293 -15.51 -18.63 6.01
N ALA A 294 -14.24 -18.95 5.71
CA ALA A 294 -13.11 -18.09 6.04
C ALA A 294 -13.13 -16.75 5.28
N LEU A 295 -13.49 -16.77 3.98
CA LEU A 295 -13.60 -15.54 3.19
C LEU A 295 -14.78 -14.67 3.67
N VAL A 296 -15.92 -15.28 4.00
CA VAL A 296 -17.07 -14.55 4.55
C VAL A 296 -16.73 -13.90 5.88
N ASP A 297 -16.03 -14.60 6.77
CA ASP A 297 -15.57 -14.07 8.06
C ASP A 297 -14.61 -12.88 7.86
N TYR A 298 -13.67 -13.01 6.93
CA TYR A 298 -12.75 -11.94 6.55
C TYR A 298 -13.49 -10.69 6.04
N PHE A 299 -14.42 -10.84 5.10
CA PHE A 299 -15.18 -9.70 4.57
C PHE A 299 -16.12 -9.08 5.61
N ASN A 300 -16.69 -9.87 6.50
CA ASN A 300 -17.45 -9.36 7.65
C ASN A 300 -16.55 -8.54 8.59
N THR A 301 -15.31 -8.98 8.80
CA THR A 301 -14.33 -8.21 9.60
C THR A 301 -14.04 -6.87 8.94
N LEU A 302 -13.81 -6.84 7.62
CA LEU A 302 -13.61 -5.59 6.86
C LEU A 302 -14.83 -4.68 6.91
N GLN A 303 -16.05 -5.25 6.84
CA GLN A 303 -17.29 -4.48 6.97
C GLN A 303 -17.44 -3.88 8.38
N ASN A 304 -17.17 -4.65 9.42
CA ASN A 304 -17.20 -4.18 10.81
C ASN A 304 -16.17 -3.08 11.08
N MET A 305 -15.02 -3.12 10.39
CA MET A 305 -14.02 -2.05 10.41
C MET A 305 -14.44 -0.82 9.60
N GLY A 306 -15.45 -0.91 8.74
CA GLY A 306 -15.87 0.16 7.84
C GLY A 306 -14.96 0.34 6.61
N ALA A 307 -14.24 -0.70 6.20
CA ALA A 307 -13.45 -0.71 4.97
C ALA A 307 -14.31 -1.02 3.74
N ILE A 308 -15.31 -1.89 3.89
CA ILE A 308 -16.33 -2.21 2.90
C ILE A 308 -17.72 -2.04 3.49
N GLN A 309 -18.75 -2.07 2.67
CA GLN A 309 -20.16 -1.95 3.10
C GLN A 309 -21.07 -2.85 2.27
N ASN A 310 -22.27 -3.12 2.81
CA ASN A 310 -23.35 -3.89 2.13
C ASN A 310 -22.92 -5.29 1.71
N PHE A 311 -22.00 -5.91 2.45
CA PHE A 311 -21.53 -7.26 2.17
C PHE A 311 -22.48 -8.29 2.79
N GLU A 312 -22.84 -9.30 2.00
CA GLU A 312 -23.64 -10.46 2.42
C GLU A 312 -22.92 -11.77 2.09
N THR A 313 -23.26 -12.85 2.82
CA THR A 313 -22.64 -14.18 2.63
C THR A 313 -22.77 -14.72 1.20
N ASN A 314 -23.83 -14.32 0.49
CA ASN A 314 -24.07 -14.75 -0.89
C ASN A 314 -23.20 -14.00 -1.92
N ASP A 315 -22.55 -12.92 -1.54
CA ASP A 315 -21.59 -12.19 -2.39
C ASP A 315 -20.31 -13.00 -2.64
N VAL A 316 -20.05 -14.05 -1.84
CA VAL A 316 -18.95 -14.99 -2.06
C VAL A 316 -19.49 -16.25 -2.70
N VAL A 317 -19.04 -16.52 -3.92
CA VAL A 317 -19.37 -17.74 -4.66
C VAL A 317 -18.08 -18.52 -4.92
N ILE A 318 -18.07 -19.80 -4.55
CA ILE A 318 -16.95 -20.71 -4.79
C ILE A 318 -17.44 -21.89 -5.59
N THR A 319 -16.78 -22.17 -6.70
CA THR A 319 -17.05 -23.32 -7.58
C THR A 319 -15.77 -24.10 -7.85
N ALA A 320 -15.91 -25.37 -8.22
CA ALA A 320 -14.79 -26.14 -8.75
C ALA A 320 -14.25 -25.49 -10.02
N GLY A 321 -12.96 -25.49 -10.18
CA GLY A 321 -12.31 -25.08 -11.43
C GLY A 321 -12.34 -26.19 -12.49
N THR A 322 -11.73 -25.94 -13.65
CA THR A 322 -11.61 -26.89 -14.72
C THR A 322 -10.71 -28.06 -14.35
N ASP A 323 -9.61 -27.77 -13.68
CA ASP A 323 -8.67 -28.75 -13.15
C ASP A 323 -9.13 -29.27 -11.79
N SER A 324 -8.82 -30.53 -11.47
CA SER A 324 -9.25 -31.17 -10.22
C SER A 324 -8.70 -30.54 -8.94
N ASP A 325 -7.62 -29.77 -9.04
CA ASP A 325 -6.95 -29.04 -7.96
C ASP A 325 -7.28 -27.54 -7.96
N ALA A 326 -8.11 -27.08 -8.90
CA ALA A 326 -8.47 -25.66 -9.05
C ALA A 326 -9.81 -25.33 -8.39
N VAL A 327 -9.90 -24.12 -7.83
CA VAL A 327 -11.13 -23.51 -7.27
C VAL A 327 -11.29 -22.11 -7.89
N LEU A 328 -12.51 -21.79 -8.29
CA LEU A 328 -12.87 -20.44 -8.73
C LEU A 328 -13.61 -19.72 -7.61
N VAL A 329 -13.12 -18.55 -7.24
CA VAL A 329 -13.70 -17.67 -6.22
C VAL A 329 -14.14 -16.37 -6.86
N THR A 330 -15.39 -16.00 -6.66
CA THR A 330 -15.92 -14.68 -7.02
C THR A 330 -16.45 -14.01 -5.76
N ALA A 331 -16.04 -12.78 -5.51
CA ALA A 331 -16.53 -11.97 -4.39
C ALA A 331 -17.00 -10.61 -4.91
N ALA A 332 -18.24 -10.22 -4.58
CA ALA A 332 -18.76 -8.88 -4.82
C ALA A 332 -18.54 -8.03 -3.56
N ILE A 333 -17.74 -6.97 -3.65
CA ILE A 333 -17.43 -6.10 -2.52
C ILE A 333 -17.62 -4.63 -2.90
N GLN A 334 -18.07 -3.83 -1.95
CA GLN A 334 -18.24 -2.39 -2.11
C GLN A 334 -17.31 -1.64 -1.13
N PRO A 335 -16.14 -1.16 -1.57
CA PRO A 335 -15.27 -0.35 -0.73
C PRO A 335 -15.96 0.94 -0.27
N VAL A 336 -15.68 1.36 0.96
CA VAL A 336 -16.19 2.63 1.51
C VAL A 336 -15.20 3.75 1.17
N ASP A 337 -15.70 4.85 0.62
CA ASP A 337 -14.91 6.08 0.42
C ASP A 337 -15.17 7.10 1.55
N SER A 338 -14.32 8.10 1.67
CA SER A 338 -14.44 9.17 2.66
C SER A 338 -15.41 10.25 2.21
N VAL A 339 -16.04 10.93 3.16
CA VAL A 339 -16.78 12.17 2.88
C VAL A 339 -15.78 13.28 2.62
N GLU A 340 -15.62 13.69 1.36
CA GLU A 340 -14.65 14.69 0.93
C GLU A 340 -15.28 15.93 0.31
N LYS A 341 -16.59 15.86 -0.03
CA LYS A 341 -17.37 16.98 -0.58
C LYS A 341 -18.69 17.08 0.14
N ILE A 342 -18.97 18.25 0.69
CA ILE A 342 -20.22 18.56 1.37
C ILE A 342 -20.89 19.72 0.62
N TYR A 343 -22.13 19.51 0.20
CA TYR A 343 -22.96 20.54 -0.42
C TYR A 343 -24.06 20.92 0.56
N ILE A 344 -24.09 22.18 0.99
CA ILE A 344 -25.04 22.68 1.99
C ILE A 344 -25.85 23.79 1.36
N THR A 345 -27.19 23.71 1.43
CA THR A 345 -28.12 24.80 1.10
C THR A 345 -28.75 25.29 2.39
N VAL A 346 -28.61 26.57 2.68
CA VAL A 346 -29.26 27.22 3.82
C VAL A 346 -30.40 28.11 3.25
N ASN A 347 -31.62 27.78 3.60
CA ASN A 347 -32.79 28.62 3.26
C ASN A 347 -33.11 29.51 4.47
N LEU A 348 -33.13 30.82 4.27
CA LEU A 348 -33.58 31.79 5.26
C LEU A 348 -35.09 31.90 5.14
N SER A 349 -35.83 31.71 6.23
CA SER A 349 -37.28 31.90 6.36
C SER A 349 -37.59 33.27 6.99
#